data_db650a28687abca4283ccf2574b6a053
#
_entry.id   db650a28687abca4283ccf2574b6a053
#
_cell.length_a   1.000
_cell.length_b   1.000
_cell.length_c   1.000
_cell.angle_alpha   90.00
_cell.angle_beta   90.00
_cell.angle_gamma   90.00
#
_symmetry.space_group_name_H-M   'P 1'
#
loop_
_entity.id
_entity.type
_entity.pdbx_description
1 polymer ?
#
loop_
_entity_poly.entity_id
_entity_poly.type
_entity_poly.pdbx_seq_one_letter_code
_entity_poly.pdbx_strand_id
1 'polypeptide(L)'
;MQKEPKEDKRESILQAALELFAEQGFHNAPCATIAQNAGVAAGTIYRYFENKDVLINELYRELEHRVTATLLPGYTQQATCRERFQYVATMLLKHFMSNPLEFKYIEQFHNSPYGVAFRRDRMLSNHVDCGIYAELFTEGVRSGAIKELPLIILFDLAFGPIMAVTRNQTLGFVSLTNELIGQVTDACWQAISNESN
;
A
#
# COMPACT_ATOMS: atom_id res chain seq x y z
N MET A 1 29.87 -7.21 24.41
CA MET A 1 28.89 -6.28 23.81
C MET A 1 28.95 -6.48 22.30
N GLN A 2 28.10 -7.35 21.76
CA GLN A 2 28.00 -7.55 20.31
C GLN A 2 27.37 -6.28 19.70
N LYS A 3 28.04 -5.75 18.69
CA LYS A 3 27.55 -4.60 17.94
C LYS A 3 26.39 -5.11 17.08
N GLU A 4 25.14 -4.78 17.45
CA GLU A 4 23.97 -5.10 16.63
C GLU A 4 24.20 -4.61 15.19
N PRO A 5 23.85 -5.41 14.18
CA PRO A 5 24.02 -5.04 12.79
C PRO A 5 23.30 -3.72 12.49
N LYS A 6 23.85 -2.92 11.58
CA LYS A 6 23.32 -1.60 11.21
C LYS A 6 21.90 -1.70 10.60
N GLU A 7 21.61 -2.81 9.99
CA GLU A 7 20.32 -3.15 9.38
C GLU A 7 19.22 -3.36 10.42
N ASP A 8 19.55 -3.98 11.56
CA ASP A 8 18.66 -4.26 12.68
C ASP A 8 18.09 -2.95 13.29
N LYS A 9 18.93 -1.92 13.43
CA LYS A 9 18.50 -0.61 14.00
C LYS A 9 17.61 0.20 13.04
N ARG A 10 17.88 0.13 11.73
CA ARG A 10 17.04 0.79 10.74
C ARG A 10 15.63 0.20 10.77
N GLU A 11 15.54 -1.12 10.79
CA GLU A 11 14.27 -1.84 10.85
C GLU A 11 13.52 -1.54 12.16
N SER A 12 14.21 -1.54 13.31
CA SER A 12 13.61 -1.17 14.61
C SER A 12 13.03 0.25 14.59
N ILE A 13 13.71 1.20 13.95
CA ILE A 13 13.21 2.58 13.80
C ILE A 13 11.99 2.61 12.89
N LEU A 14 12.00 1.90 11.76
CA LEU A 14 10.85 1.84 10.84
C LEU A 14 9.63 1.20 11.50
N GLN A 15 9.83 0.14 12.28
CA GLN A 15 8.74 -0.52 13.02
C GLN A 15 8.14 0.40 14.08
N ALA A 16 8.96 1.05 14.90
CA ALA A 16 8.49 2.01 15.90
C ALA A 16 7.81 3.24 15.26
N ALA A 17 8.30 3.67 14.09
CA ALA A 17 7.67 4.74 13.33
C ALA A 17 6.31 4.32 12.77
N LEU A 18 6.19 3.09 12.23
CA LEU A 18 4.92 2.53 11.76
C LEU A 18 3.86 2.56 12.86
N GLU A 19 4.17 2.03 14.02
CA GLU A 19 3.26 1.96 15.18
C GLU A 19 2.81 3.38 15.58
N LEU A 20 3.76 4.28 15.78
CA LEU A 20 3.45 5.62 16.26
C LEU A 20 2.68 6.46 15.21
N PHE A 21 3.06 6.38 13.95
CA PHE A 21 2.36 7.10 12.87
C PHE A 21 0.96 6.55 12.64
N ALA A 22 0.78 5.23 12.65
CA ALA A 22 -0.53 4.61 12.47
C ALA A 22 -1.53 4.95 13.59
N GLU A 23 -1.03 5.20 14.82
CA GLU A 23 -1.87 5.51 15.98
C GLU A 23 -2.11 7.01 16.18
N GLN A 24 -1.07 7.84 16.00
CA GLN A 24 -1.09 9.26 16.37
C GLN A 24 -1.07 10.22 15.19
N GLY A 25 -0.86 9.69 13.98
CA GLY A 25 -0.67 10.49 12.78
C GLY A 25 0.72 11.12 12.67
N PHE A 26 1.03 11.64 11.49
CA PHE A 26 2.37 12.17 11.21
C PHE A 26 2.74 13.38 12.07
N HIS A 27 1.81 14.27 12.38
CA HIS A 27 2.13 15.49 13.12
C HIS A 27 2.41 15.23 14.61
N ASN A 28 1.67 14.30 15.22
CA ASN A 28 1.72 14.06 16.66
C ASN A 28 2.75 13.00 17.09
N ALA A 29 3.57 12.50 16.18
CA ALA A 29 4.60 11.48 16.43
C ALA A 29 6.00 12.10 16.43
N PRO A 30 6.56 12.51 17.57
CA PRO A 30 7.91 13.08 17.64
C PRO A 30 8.99 12.02 17.37
N CYS A 31 10.04 12.39 16.65
CA CYS A 31 11.20 11.50 16.40
C CYS A 31 11.86 11.00 17.70
N ALA A 32 11.81 11.80 18.78
CA ALA A 32 12.33 11.37 20.08
C ALA A 32 11.57 10.17 20.65
N THR A 33 10.23 10.16 20.50
CA THR A 33 9.39 9.03 20.94
C THR A 33 9.63 7.80 20.04
N ILE A 34 9.77 8.00 18.72
CA ILE A 34 10.13 6.90 17.81
C ILE A 34 11.46 6.28 18.21
N ALA A 35 12.49 7.10 18.52
CA ALA A 35 13.79 6.61 18.97
C ALA A 35 13.69 5.82 20.27
N GLN A 36 12.91 6.32 21.23
CA GLN A 36 12.69 5.64 22.51
C GLN A 36 12.02 4.29 22.30
N ASN A 37 10.97 4.21 21.49
CA ASN A 37 10.26 2.97 21.17
C ASN A 37 11.15 1.98 20.40
N ALA A 38 12.03 2.47 19.53
CA ALA A 38 13.01 1.67 18.82
C ALA A 38 14.22 1.22 19.66
N GLY A 39 14.31 1.64 20.92
CA GLY A 39 15.44 1.31 21.81
C GLY A 39 16.77 1.97 21.37
N VAL A 40 16.72 3.12 20.68
CA VAL A 40 17.91 3.82 20.19
C VAL A 40 18.01 5.24 20.77
N ALA A 41 19.22 5.82 20.76
CA ALA A 41 19.38 7.23 21.14
C ALA A 41 18.70 8.14 20.09
N ALA A 42 18.12 9.27 20.52
CA ALA A 42 17.39 10.18 19.64
C ALA A 42 18.20 10.63 18.40
N GLY A 43 19.48 10.90 18.56
CA GLY A 43 20.38 11.26 17.44
C GLY A 43 20.64 10.10 16.45
N THR A 44 20.33 8.86 16.83
CA THR A 44 20.53 7.70 15.96
C THR A 44 19.58 7.73 14.76
N ILE A 45 18.35 8.22 14.92
CA ILE A 45 17.40 8.36 13.81
C ILE A 45 18.00 9.17 12.66
N TYR A 46 18.63 10.31 12.99
CA TYR A 46 19.22 11.23 12.00
C TYR A 46 20.46 10.68 11.29
N ARG A 47 20.99 9.54 11.73
CA ARG A 47 22.04 8.81 11.00
C ARG A 47 21.49 7.91 9.88
N TYR A 48 20.20 7.55 9.94
CA TYR A 48 19.52 6.72 8.95
C TYR A 48 18.58 7.52 8.07
N PHE A 49 17.93 8.54 8.63
CA PHE A 49 16.94 9.38 7.98
C PHE A 49 17.27 10.85 8.24
N GLU A 50 17.52 11.62 7.20
CA GLU A 50 17.94 13.02 7.28
C GLU A 50 16.99 13.87 8.13
N ASN A 51 15.70 13.60 8.00
CA ASN A 51 14.61 14.27 8.73
C ASN A 51 13.40 13.36 8.81
N LYS A 52 12.33 13.84 9.47
CA LYS A 52 11.08 13.11 9.64
C LYS A 52 10.35 12.85 8.31
N ASP A 53 10.43 13.79 7.37
CA ASP A 53 9.77 13.65 6.07
C ASP A 53 10.41 12.53 5.25
N VAL A 54 11.74 12.40 5.33
CA VAL A 54 12.48 11.27 4.75
C VAL A 54 12.05 9.96 5.40
N LEU A 55 11.95 9.91 6.73
CA LEU A 55 11.49 8.71 7.44
C LEU A 55 10.08 8.30 7.01
N ILE A 56 9.14 9.25 6.89
CA ILE A 56 7.78 8.99 6.42
C ILE A 56 7.81 8.41 4.99
N ASN A 57 8.52 9.03 4.07
CA ASN A 57 8.57 8.55 2.68
C ASN A 57 9.28 7.19 2.53
N GLU A 58 10.37 6.96 3.28
CA GLU A 58 11.09 5.68 3.26
C GLU A 58 10.23 4.55 3.85
N LEU A 59 9.49 4.81 4.93
CA LEU A 59 8.57 3.83 5.48
C LEU A 59 7.46 3.48 4.49
N TYR A 60 6.92 4.47 3.77
CA TYR A 60 5.92 4.20 2.73
C TYR A 60 6.47 3.27 1.62
N ARG A 61 7.69 3.54 1.14
CA ARG A 61 8.34 2.70 0.12
C ARG A 61 8.58 1.27 0.61
N GLU A 62 8.99 1.14 1.86
CA GLU A 62 9.18 -0.18 2.49
C GLU A 62 7.86 -0.96 2.55
N LEU A 63 6.77 -0.31 2.98
CA LEU A 63 5.45 -0.95 3.03
C LEU A 63 4.92 -1.28 1.63
N GLU A 64 5.08 -0.39 0.66
CA GLU A 64 4.73 -0.66 -0.74
C GLU A 64 5.48 -1.87 -1.29
N HIS A 65 6.77 -1.99 -0.96
CA HIS A 65 7.57 -3.16 -1.34
C HIS A 65 7.08 -4.45 -0.65
N ARG A 66 6.74 -4.41 0.64
CA ARG A 66 6.16 -5.56 1.37
C ARG A 66 4.84 -6.00 0.76
N VAL A 67 3.93 -5.06 0.49
CA VAL A 67 2.65 -5.35 -0.18
C VAL A 67 2.92 -6.03 -1.53
N THR A 68 3.77 -5.45 -2.36
CA THR A 68 4.10 -6.00 -3.68
C THR A 68 4.71 -7.40 -3.57
N ALA A 69 5.60 -7.63 -2.61
CA ALA A 69 6.21 -8.94 -2.39
C ALA A 69 5.19 -10.04 -2.05
N THR A 70 4.06 -9.69 -1.40
CA THR A 70 2.97 -10.66 -1.14
C THR A 70 2.15 -11.00 -2.38
N LEU A 71 2.18 -10.16 -3.40
CA LEU A 71 1.41 -10.36 -4.63
C LEU A 71 2.18 -11.22 -5.66
N LEU A 72 3.51 -11.17 -5.66
CA LEU A 72 4.33 -11.82 -6.68
C LEU A 72 4.17 -13.36 -6.74
N PRO A 73 4.12 -14.13 -5.63
CA PRO A 73 4.21 -15.58 -5.67
C PRO A 73 3.10 -16.30 -6.46
N GLY A 74 1.91 -15.71 -6.53
CA GLY A 74 0.77 -16.32 -7.24
C GLY A 74 0.35 -15.54 -8.48
N TYR A 75 1.02 -14.44 -8.79
CA TYR A 75 0.74 -13.68 -10.01
C TYR A 75 1.35 -14.35 -11.22
N THR A 76 0.52 -14.73 -12.18
CA THR A 76 0.97 -15.36 -13.42
C THR A 76 0.43 -14.62 -14.64
N GLN A 77 1.31 -14.32 -15.59
CA GLN A 77 0.96 -13.68 -16.86
C GLN A 77 0.12 -14.59 -17.79
N GLN A 78 0.10 -15.89 -17.52
CA GLN A 78 -0.69 -16.87 -18.30
C GLN A 78 -2.19 -16.84 -17.95
N ALA A 79 -2.56 -16.26 -16.80
CA ALA A 79 -3.94 -16.10 -16.41
C ALA A 79 -4.61 -14.94 -17.20
N THR A 80 -5.92 -14.98 -17.33
CA THR A 80 -6.71 -13.89 -17.93
C THR A 80 -6.55 -12.59 -17.15
N CYS A 81 -6.84 -11.46 -17.79
CA CYS A 81 -6.78 -10.16 -17.13
C CYS A 81 -7.70 -10.12 -15.87
N ARG A 82 -8.89 -10.72 -15.96
CA ARG A 82 -9.83 -10.85 -14.83
C ARG A 82 -9.24 -11.66 -13.69
N GLU A 83 -8.69 -12.83 -13.95
CA GLU A 83 -8.09 -13.69 -12.92
C GLU A 83 -6.91 -13.01 -12.23
N ARG A 84 -6.06 -12.33 -13.00
CA ARG A 84 -4.94 -11.54 -12.44
C ARG A 84 -5.43 -10.42 -11.55
N PHE A 85 -6.45 -9.68 -11.98
CA PHE A 85 -7.06 -8.63 -11.18
C PHE A 85 -7.66 -9.17 -9.89
N GLN A 86 -8.48 -10.22 -9.97
CA GLN A 86 -9.10 -10.84 -8.80
C GLN A 86 -8.07 -11.37 -7.81
N TYR A 87 -6.98 -11.96 -8.31
CA TYR A 87 -5.88 -12.39 -7.47
C TYR A 87 -5.25 -11.20 -6.71
N VAL A 88 -4.85 -10.14 -7.42
CA VAL A 88 -4.23 -8.95 -6.84
C VAL A 88 -5.16 -8.30 -5.82
N ALA A 89 -6.43 -8.08 -6.17
CA ALA A 89 -7.41 -7.45 -5.29
C ALA A 89 -7.68 -8.28 -4.02
N THR A 90 -7.79 -9.61 -4.16
CA THR A 90 -7.98 -10.53 -3.03
C THR A 90 -6.77 -10.55 -2.11
N MET A 91 -5.57 -10.63 -2.67
CA MET A 91 -4.34 -10.66 -1.87
C MET A 91 -4.09 -9.33 -1.16
N LEU A 92 -4.41 -8.20 -1.80
CA LEU A 92 -4.32 -6.89 -1.18
C LEU A 92 -5.26 -6.77 0.04
N LEU A 93 -6.53 -7.19 -0.10
CA LEU A 93 -7.47 -7.24 1.02
C LEU A 93 -6.96 -8.11 2.16
N LYS A 94 -6.51 -9.33 1.87
CA LYS A 94 -5.99 -10.27 2.87
C LYS A 94 -4.74 -9.73 3.57
N HIS A 95 -3.85 -9.10 2.82
CA HIS A 95 -2.65 -8.47 3.38
C HIS A 95 -3.02 -7.40 4.40
N PHE A 96 -3.90 -6.47 4.04
CA PHE A 96 -4.31 -5.39 4.93
C PHE A 96 -5.14 -5.86 6.12
N MET A 97 -5.96 -6.90 5.97
CA MET A 97 -6.66 -7.53 7.10
C MET A 97 -5.68 -8.15 8.10
N SER A 98 -4.59 -8.72 7.63
CA SER A 98 -3.55 -9.32 8.47
C SER A 98 -2.58 -8.27 9.05
N ASN A 99 -2.48 -7.09 8.45
CA ASN A 99 -1.53 -6.03 8.80
C ASN A 99 -2.25 -4.68 8.98
N PRO A 100 -3.12 -4.53 9.99
CA PRO A 100 -3.97 -3.34 10.14
C PRO A 100 -3.18 -2.06 10.42
N LEU A 101 -1.99 -2.12 11.01
CA LEU A 101 -1.13 -0.95 11.20
C LEU A 101 -0.56 -0.45 9.85
N GLU A 102 -0.14 -1.37 8.98
CA GLU A 102 0.32 -1.01 7.62
C GLU A 102 -0.81 -0.36 6.82
N PHE A 103 -2.03 -0.92 6.90
CA PHE A 103 -3.22 -0.33 6.27
C PHE A 103 -3.48 1.10 6.77
N LYS A 104 -3.53 1.32 8.09
CA LYS A 104 -3.75 2.65 8.69
C LYS A 104 -2.70 3.66 8.25
N TYR A 105 -1.43 3.24 8.22
CA TYR A 105 -0.33 4.07 7.76
C TYR A 105 -0.48 4.46 6.28
N ILE A 106 -0.70 3.47 5.40
CA ILE A 106 -0.85 3.68 3.95
C ILE A 106 -2.04 4.60 3.66
N GLU A 107 -3.16 4.40 4.36
CA GLU A 107 -4.35 5.26 4.24
C GLU A 107 -4.06 6.71 4.65
N GLN A 108 -3.39 6.92 5.78
CA GLN A 108 -2.96 8.25 6.21
C GLN A 108 -1.99 8.90 5.21
N PHE A 109 -1.03 8.12 4.70
CA PHE A 109 -0.07 8.61 3.72
C PHE A 109 -0.77 9.10 2.46
N HIS A 110 -1.66 8.31 1.89
CA HIS A 110 -2.39 8.66 0.67
C HIS A 110 -3.26 9.92 0.82
N ASN A 111 -3.78 10.18 2.02
CA ASN A 111 -4.60 11.36 2.34
C ASN A 111 -3.79 12.55 2.88
N SER A 112 -2.46 12.49 2.85
CA SER A 112 -1.54 13.51 3.33
C SER A 112 -0.87 14.29 2.18
N PRO A 113 -0.22 15.45 2.47
CA PRO A 113 0.62 16.14 1.50
C PRO A 113 1.73 15.25 0.91
N TYR A 114 2.26 14.29 1.67
CA TYR A 114 3.26 13.33 1.21
C TYR A 114 2.70 12.44 0.08
N GLY A 115 1.51 11.88 0.27
CA GLY A 115 0.85 11.05 -0.75
C GLY A 115 0.44 11.85 -1.99
N VAL A 116 0.06 13.13 -1.82
CA VAL A 116 -0.21 14.03 -2.96
C VAL A 116 1.07 14.26 -3.77
N ALA A 117 2.19 14.59 -3.10
CA ALA A 117 3.48 14.79 -3.75
C ALA A 117 3.94 13.50 -4.47
N PHE A 118 3.87 12.37 -3.79
CA PHE A 118 4.24 11.05 -4.32
C PHE A 118 3.45 10.68 -5.60
N ARG A 119 2.12 10.88 -5.59
CA ARG A 119 1.29 10.62 -6.78
C ARG A 119 1.61 11.58 -7.93
N ARG A 120 1.85 12.87 -7.61
CA ARG A 120 2.23 13.87 -8.63
C ARG A 120 3.54 13.49 -9.28
N ASP A 121 4.55 13.10 -8.51
CA ASP A 121 5.86 12.71 -9.03
C ASP A 121 5.76 11.46 -9.92
N ARG A 122 4.94 10.47 -9.54
CA ARG A 122 4.65 9.30 -10.37
C ARG A 122 3.93 9.64 -11.68
N MET A 123 3.00 10.59 -11.66
CA MET A 123 2.28 11.01 -12.87
C MET A 123 3.16 11.83 -13.82
N LEU A 124 4.09 12.62 -13.28
CA LEU A 124 4.99 13.48 -14.07
C LEU A 124 6.23 12.72 -14.57
N SER A 125 6.69 11.74 -13.82
CA SER A 125 7.71 10.82 -14.31
C SER A 125 7.07 9.89 -15.33
N ASN A 126 7.56 9.91 -16.59
CA ASN A 126 7.16 8.93 -17.61
C ASN A 126 7.53 7.47 -17.21
N HIS A 127 8.06 7.27 -16.02
CA HIS A 127 8.29 5.99 -15.38
C HIS A 127 7.11 5.67 -14.46
N VAL A 128 6.03 5.18 -15.08
CA VAL A 128 4.95 4.50 -14.34
C VAL A 128 5.50 3.13 -13.92
N ASP A 129 6.48 3.15 -13.02
CA ASP A 129 6.93 1.92 -12.36
C ASP A 129 5.92 1.58 -11.25
N CYS A 130 4.70 1.29 -11.67
CA CYS A 130 3.66 0.72 -10.81
C CYS A 130 3.74 -0.80 -10.80
N GLY A 131 4.85 -1.39 -11.29
CA GLY A 131 5.08 -2.82 -11.31
C GLY A 131 3.87 -3.59 -11.85
N ILE A 132 3.43 -4.58 -11.11
CA ILE A 132 2.31 -5.48 -11.40
C ILE A 132 0.99 -4.74 -11.75
N TYR A 133 0.71 -3.59 -11.11
CA TYR A 133 -0.53 -2.84 -11.35
C TYR A 133 -0.53 -2.15 -12.71
N ALA A 134 0.57 -1.47 -13.07
CA ALA A 134 0.65 -0.77 -14.36
C ALA A 134 0.64 -1.76 -15.52
N GLU A 135 1.33 -2.88 -15.38
CA GLU A 135 1.31 -3.97 -16.35
C GLU A 135 -0.13 -4.47 -16.58
N LEU A 136 -0.84 -4.80 -15.48
CA LEU A 136 -2.22 -5.29 -15.53
C LEU A 136 -3.16 -4.32 -16.25
N PHE A 137 -3.13 -3.04 -15.92
CA PHE A 137 -4.02 -2.05 -16.53
C PHE A 137 -3.63 -1.75 -17.98
N THR A 138 -2.34 -1.59 -18.27
CA THR A 138 -1.88 -1.30 -19.65
C THR A 138 -2.23 -2.44 -20.59
N GLU A 139 -2.01 -3.67 -20.16
CA GLU A 139 -2.33 -4.85 -20.95
C GLU A 139 -3.85 -5.08 -21.08
N GLY A 140 -4.58 -4.85 -19.97
CA GLY A 140 -6.04 -4.96 -19.96
C GLY A 140 -6.71 -3.96 -20.89
N VAL A 141 -6.27 -2.71 -20.93
CA VAL A 141 -6.76 -1.69 -21.89
C VAL A 141 -6.38 -2.08 -23.31
N ARG A 142 -5.13 -2.47 -23.55
CA ARG A 142 -4.64 -2.88 -24.89
C ARG A 142 -5.41 -4.08 -25.45
N SER A 143 -5.79 -5.04 -24.62
CA SER A 143 -6.56 -6.22 -25.02
C SER A 143 -8.07 -5.96 -25.13
N GLY A 144 -8.56 -4.79 -24.70
CA GLY A 144 -9.97 -4.45 -24.66
C GLY A 144 -10.72 -5.08 -23.46
N ALA A 145 -10.04 -5.76 -22.54
CA ALA A 145 -10.65 -6.33 -21.33
C ALA A 145 -11.01 -5.25 -20.29
N ILE A 146 -10.25 -4.16 -20.24
CA ILE A 146 -10.46 -3.02 -19.32
C ILE A 146 -10.84 -1.78 -20.14
N LYS A 147 -11.69 -0.95 -19.56
CA LYS A 147 -12.15 0.33 -20.12
C LYS A 147 -10.98 1.26 -20.42
N GLU A 148 -11.07 1.99 -21.53
CA GLU A 148 -10.11 3.03 -21.89
C GLU A 148 -10.41 4.30 -21.07
N LEU A 149 -9.86 4.37 -19.87
CA LEU A 149 -9.97 5.48 -18.92
C LEU A 149 -8.57 5.93 -18.48
N PRO A 150 -8.41 7.19 -18.01
CA PRO A 150 -7.17 7.61 -17.38
C PRO A 150 -6.76 6.65 -16.27
N LEU A 151 -5.47 6.31 -16.17
CA LEU A 151 -4.94 5.32 -15.24
C LEU A 151 -5.35 5.60 -13.79
N ILE A 152 -5.36 6.87 -13.38
CA ILE A 152 -5.78 7.28 -12.03
C ILE A 152 -7.25 6.90 -11.76
N ILE A 153 -8.13 7.04 -12.74
CA ILE A 153 -9.54 6.67 -12.61
C ILE A 153 -9.70 5.15 -12.52
N LEU A 154 -8.91 4.40 -13.32
CA LEU A 154 -8.90 2.93 -13.21
C LEU A 154 -8.46 2.49 -11.81
N PHE A 155 -7.41 3.12 -11.25
CA PHE A 155 -6.97 2.84 -9.88
C PHE A 155 -8.04 3.14 -8.84
N ASP A 156 -8.71 4.29 -8.94
CA ASP A 156 -9.74 4.69 -7.98
C ASP A 156 -10.95 3.75 -8.04
N LEU A 157 -11.40 3.34 -9.24
CA LEU A 157 -12.49 2.40 -9.42
C LEU A 157 -12.12 0.97 -8.98
N ALA A 158 -10.89 0.54 -9.24
CA ALA A 158 -10.40 -0.80 -8.94
C ALA A 158 -10.10 -1.01 -7.45
N PHE A 159 -9.40 -0.05 -6.82
CA PHE A 159 -8.84 -0.22 -5.48
C PHE A 159 -9.48 0.71 -4.42
N GLY A 160 -10.16 1.77 -4.83
CA GLY A 160 -10.89 2.65 -3.90
C GLY A 160 -11.89 1.89 -3.02
N PRO A 161 -12.77 1.03 -3.59
CA PRO A 161 -13.69 0.23 -2.78
C PRO A 161 -12.95 -0.75 -1.85
N ILE A 162 -11.80 -1.30 -2.27
CA ILE A 162 -10.96 -2.17 -1.44
C ILE A 162 -10.47 -1.43 -0.20
N MET A 163 -9.96 -0.21 -0.37
CA MET A 163 -9.53 0.62 0.76
C MET A 163 -10.70 0.94 1.70
N ALA A 164 -11.89 1.25 1.14
CA ALA A 164 -13.08 1.56 1.93
C ALA A 164 -13.57 0.37 2.75
N VAL A 165 -13.67 -0.84 2.17
CA VAL A 165 -14.11 -2.03 2.91
C VAL A 165 -13.08 -2.51 3.92
N THR A 166 -11.78 -2.35 3.64
CA THR A 166 -10.71 -2.63 4.61
C THR A 166 -10.79 -1.70 5.82
N ARG A 167 -11.08 -0.41 5.60
CA ARG A 167 -11.32 0.54 6.69
C ARG A 167 -12.50 0.11 7.55
N ASN A 168 -13.63 -0.29 6.94
CA ASN A 168 -14.81 -0.75 7.67
C ASN A 168 -14.53 -2.04 8.45
N GLN A 169 -13.74 -2.96 7.90
CA GLN A 169 -13.24 -4.15 8.60
C GLN A 169 -12.38 -3.76 9.81
N THR A 170 -11.44 -2.84 9.63
CA THR A 170 -10.53 -2.38 10.70
C THR A 170 -11.29 -1.66 11.83
N LEU A 171 -12.37 -0.96 11.50
CA LEU A 171 -13.25 -0.29 12.46
C LEU A 171 -14.29 -1.23 13.11
N GLY A 172 -14.36 -2.49 12.68
CA GLY A 172 -15.30 -3.48 13.23
C GLY A 172 -16.73 -3.34 12.72
N PHE A 173 -16.99 -2.54 11.66
CA PHE A 173 -18.33 -2.36 11.08
C PHE A 173 -18.75 -3.54 10.20
N VAL A 174 -17.79 -4.32 9.69
CA VAL A 174 -18.02 -5.49 8.86
C VAL A 174 -16.96 -6.55 9.17
N SER A 175 -17.33 -7.82 9.01
CA SER A 175 -16.39 -8.94 9.01
C SER A 175 -16.30 -9.52 7.60
N LEU A 176 -15.13 -9.37 6.96
CA LEU A 176 -14.89 -9.82 5.60
C LEU A 176 -14.66 -11.33 5.57
N THR A 177 -15.67 -12.08 5.14
CA THR A 177 -15.56 -13.51 4.83
C THR A 177 -14.93 -13.70 3.44
N ASN A 178 -14.44 -14.91 3.14
CA ASN A 178 -13.92 -15.22 1.79
C ASN A 178 -14.98 -15.00 0.69
N GLU A 179 -16.25 -15.28 0.99
CA GLU A 179 -17.37 -15.04 0.07
C GLU A 179 -17.53 -13.53 -0.20
N LEU A 180 -17.58 -12.71 0.85
CA LEU A 180 -17.71 -11.26 0.72
C LEU A 180 -16.51 -10.63 0.03
N ILE A 181 -15.28 -11.13 0.27
CA ILE A 181 -14.08 -10.72 -0.46
C ILE A 181 -14.27 -10.98 -1.96
N GLY A 182 -14.76 -12.17 -2.34
CA GLY A 182 -15.04 -12.49 -3.73
C GLY A 182 -16.06 -11.53 -4.36
N GLN A 183 -17.17 -11.25 -3.68
CA GLN A 183 -18.19 -10.31 -4.15
C GLN A 183 -17.64 -8.89 -4.33
N VAL A 184 -16.81 -8.41 -3.40
CA VAL A 184 -16.16 -7.09 -3.49
C VAL A 184 -15.20 -7.03 -4.67
N THR A 185 -14.34 -8.03 -4.84
CA THR A 185 -13.38 -8.05 -5.94
C THR A 185 -14.05 -8.19 -7.31
N ASP A 186 -15.15 -8.94 -7.40
CA ASP A 186 -15.99 -9.00 -8.60
C ASP A 186 -16.64 -7.66 -8.93
N ALA A 187 -17.19 -6.95 -7.95
CA ALA A 187 -17.75 -5.61 -8.15
C ALA A 187 -16.68 -4.61 -8.63
N CYS A 188 -15.47 -4.66 -8.07
CA CYS A 188 -14.35 -3.85 -8.52
C CYS A 188 -13.96 -4.16 -9.97
N TRP A 189 -13.93 -5.45 -10.35
CA TRP A 189 -13.69 -5.86 -11.74
C TRP A 189 -14.76 -5.30 -12.69
N GLN A 190 -16.02 -5.45 -12.35
CA GLN A 190 -17.15 -4.94 -13.16
C GLN A 190 -17.06 -3.42 -13.36
N ALA A 191 -16.58 -2.68 -12.36
CA ALA A 191 -16.42 -1.23 -12.48
C ALA A 191 -15.40 -0.82 -13.57
N ILE A 192 -14.38 -1.63 -13.82
CA ILE A 192 -13.30 -1.31 -14.77
C ILE A 192 -13.34 -2.12 -16.07
N SER A 193 -14.05 -3.27 -16.10
CA SER A 193 -14.08 -4.15 -17.28
C SER A 193 -15.02 -3.66 -18.37
N ASN A 194 -14.73 -4.04 -19.64
CA ASN A 194 -15.62 -3.87 -20.78
C ASN A 194 -16.63 -5.04 -20.91
N GLU A 195 -16.57 -6.04 -20.05
CA GLU A 195 -17.52 -7.13 -20.05
C GLU A 195 -18.91 -6.57 -19.71
N SER A 196 -19.81 -6.55 -20.71
CA SER A 196 -21.24 -6.36 -20.44
C SER A 196 -21.78 -7.66 -19.86
N ASN A 197 -22.56 -7.58 -18.79
CA ASN A 197 -23.32 -8.72 -18.25
C ASN A 197 -24.22 -9.34 -19.31
#